data_71d29f4beffe6404c63a56655e751091
#
_entry.id   71d29f4beffe6404c63a56655e751091
#
_cell.length_a   1.000
_cell.length_b   1.000
_cell.length_c   1.000
_cell.angle_alpha   90.00
_cell.angle_beta   90.00
_cell.angle_gamma   90.00
#
_symmetry.space_group_name_H-M   'P 1'
#
loop_
_entity.id
_entity.type
_entity.pdbx_description
1 polymer ?
#
loop_
_entity_poly.entity_id
_entity_poly.type
_entity_poly.pdbx_seq_one_letter_code
_entity_poly.pdbx_strand_id
1 'polypeptide(L)'
;MEEKTILDRLRKEFPAGVKETSTSLGDEVAVIDKEALLQVATFLRDGPGEFTMLLDLTCVDYGGEAPRFEMVYHLFSLSRNRRLRIKARLGESDLRIASLTSLWKNANWLEREVYDLFGVHFEGHPDLRRLFMYDGFEGYPLRKDYPLRRRQPLIRLKE
;
A
#
# COMPACT_ATOMS: atom_id res chain seq x y z
N MET A 1 -8.63 11.75 -31.76
CA MET A 1 -7.73 12.14 -30.63
C MET A 1 -7.63 10.91 -29.73
N GLU A 2 -6.47 10.28 -29.66
CA GLU A 2 -6.26 9.18 -28.72
C GLU A 2 -6.53 9.70 -27.30
N GLU A 3 -7.44 9.05 -26.62
CA GLU A 3 -7.76 9.37 -25.23
C GLU A 3 -6.50 9.05 -24.41
N LYS A 4 -5.79 10.08 -23.90
CA LYS A 4 -4.59 9.89 -23.09
C LYS A 4 -4.93 8.97 -21.93
N THR A 5 -4.19 7.88 -21.79
CA THR A 5 -4.37 6.93 -20.69
C THR A 5 -4.16 7.62 -19.35
N ILE A 6 -4.68 7.06 -18.27
CA ILE A 6 -4.42 7.62 -16.93
C ILE A 6 -2.91 7.58 -16.60
N LEU A 7 -2.19 6.60 -17.13
CA LEU A 7 -0.74 6.49 -16.99
C LEU A 7 0.00 7.66 -17.65
N ASP A 8 -0.43 8.10 -18.85
CA ASP A 8 0.15 9.27 -19.53
C ASP A 8 -0.08 10.55 -18.73
N ARG A 9 -1.27 10.68 -18.14
CA ARG A 9 -1.58 11.83 -17.27
C ARG A 9 -0.72 11.83 -16.03
N LEU A 10 -0.56 10.68 -15.37
CA LEU A 10 0.30 10.54 -14.18
C LEU A 10 1.75 10.91 -14.49
N ARG A 11 2.31 10.43 -15.61
CA ARG A 11 3.68 10.76 -16.02
C ARG A 11 3.85 12.25 -16.27
N LYS A 12 2.84 12.91 -16.82
CA LYS A 12 2.87 14.35 -17.10
C LYS A 12 2.79 15.18 -15.83
N GLU A 13 1.89 14.83 -14.91
CA GLU A 13 1.65 15.59 -13.68
C GLU A 13 2.74 15.33 -12.62
N PHE A 14 3.26 14.10 -12.56
CA PHE A 14 4.24 13.66 -11.58
C PHE A 14 5.51 13.07 -12.22
N PRO A 15 6.25 13.84 -13.05
CA PRO A 15 7.39 13.29 -13.81
C PRO A 15 8.52 12.74 -12.92
N ALA A 16 8.71 13.30 -11.73
CA ALA A 16 9.69 12.82 -10.76
C ALA A 16 9.12 11.71 -9.85
N GLY A 17 7.82 11.74 -9.59
CA GLY A 17 7.15 10.81 -8.67
C GLY A 17 6.78 9.47 -9.29
N VAL A 18 6.58 9.40 -10.61
CA VAL A 18 6.25 8.16 -11.33
C VAL A 18 7.52 7.58 -11.93
N LYS A 19 7.95 6.42 -11.43
CA LYS A 19 9.17 5.75 -11.88
C LYS A 19 8.95 4.89 -13.11
N GLU A 20 7.85 4.13 -13.09
CA GLU A 20 7.57 3.13 -14.10
C GLU A 20 6.05 3.02 -14.32
N THR A 21 5.65 2.75 -15.55
CA THR A 21 4.26 2.41 -15.86
C THR A 21 4.22 1.24 -16.81
N SER A 22 3.26 0.34 -16.61
CA SER A 22 3.08 -0.86 -17.40
C SER A 22 1.61 -1.27 -17.45
N THR A 23 1.32 -2.27 -18.26
CA THR A 23 0.02 -2.95 -18.26
C THR A 23 0.27 -4.42 -17.95
N SER A 24 -0.43 -4.95 -16.97
CA SER A 24 -0.31 -6.34 -16.55
C SER A 24 -1.68 -7.00 -16.48
N LEU A 25 -1.88 -8.05 -17.27
CA LEU A 25 -3.15 -8.81 -17.34
C LEU A 25 -4.39 -7.93 -17.60
N GLY A 26 -4.22 -6.85 -18.35
CA GLY A 26 -5.29 -5.89 -18.66
C GLY A 26 -5.44 -4.75 -17.67
N ASP A 27 -4.78 -4.78 -16.52
CA ASP A 27 -4.78 -3.70 -15.54
C ASP A 27 -3.62 -2.73 -15.79
N GLU A 28 -3.88 -1.44 -15.66
CA GLU A 28 -2.87 -0.38 -15.66
C GLU A 28 -2.09 -0.41 -14.34
N VAL A 29 -0.77 -0.28 -14.40
CA VAL A 29 0.12 -0.32 -13.24
C VAL A 29 1.05 0.88 -13.27
N ALA A 30 1.19 1.57 -12.15
CA ALA A 30 2.18 2.64 -11.95
C ALA A 30 3.03 2.36 -10.72
N VAL A 31 4.35 2.39 -10.87
CA VAL A 31 5.31 2.36 -9.76
C VAL A 31 5.71 3.79 -9.46
N ILE A 32 5.53 4.20 -8.22
CA ILE A 32 5.77 5.58 -7.77
C ILE A 32 6.76 5.65 -6.61
N ASP A 33 7.32 6.81 -6.40
CA ASP A 33 8.02 7.10 -5.16
C ASP A 33 7.04 7.15 -3.98
N LYS A 34 7.45 6.64 -2.83
CA LYS A 34 6.62 6.64 -1.62
C LYS A 34 6.27 8.05 -1.14
N GLU A 35 7.17 9.02 -1.36
CA GLU A 35 6.95 10.43 -1.03
C GLU A 35 5.87 11.09 -1.89
N ALA A 36 5.67 10.59 -3.10
CA ALA A 36 4.64 11.08 -4.02
C ALA A 36 3.25 10.44 -3.78
N LEU A 37 3.17 9.38 -2.95
CA LEU A 37 1.96 8.57 -2.81
C LEU A 37 0.72 9.41 -2.52
N LEU A 38 0.75 10.28 -1.52
CA LEU A 38 -0.43 11.05 -1.11
C LEU A 38 -0.91 12.01 -2.20
N GLN A 39 0.03 12.66 -2.90
CA GLN A 39 -0.29 13.58 -3.99
C GLN A 39 -0.87 12.84 -5.20
N VAL A 40 -0.24 11.73 -5.60
CA VAL A 40 -0.71 10.86 -6.68
C VAL A 40 -2.10 10.30 -6.36
N ALA A 41 -2.30 9.79 -5.14
CA ALA A 41 -3.58 9.23 -4.70
C ALA A 41 -4.69 10.30 -4.68
N THR A 42 -4.40 11.51 -4.24
CA THR A 42 -5.34 12.63 -4.27
C THR A 42 -5.72 12.99 -5.72
N PHE A 43 -4.74 13.10 -6.61
CA PHE A 43 -4.98 13.36 -8.03
C PHE A 43 -5.82 12.26 -8.69
N LEU A 44 -5.59 11.00 -8.37
CA LEU A 44 -6.34 9.88 -8.90
C LEU A 44 -7.79 9.86 -8.42
N ARG A 45 -8.02 10.19 -7.13
CA ARG A 45 -9.37 10.23 -6.56
C ARG A 45 -10.19 11.42 -7.07
N ASP A 46 -9.61 12.63 -7.00
CA ASP A 46 -10.33 13.90 -7.21
C ASP A 46 -10.19 14.42 -8.64
N GLY A 47 -9.26 13.87 -9.41
CA GLY A 47 -8.98 14.26 -10.79
C GLY A 47 -9.78 13.47 -11.83
N PRO A 48 -9.36 13.55 -13.10
CA PRO A 48 -10.12 13.01 -14.23
C PRO A 48 -10.22 11.49 -14.26
N GLY A 49 -9.51 10.78 -13.42
CA GLY A 49 -9.59 9.31 -13.30
C GLY A 49 -10.76 8.83 -12.45
N GLU A 50 -11.20 9.67 -11.49
CA GLU A 50 -12.32 9.40 -10.57
C GLU A 50 -12.18 8.03 -9.86
N PHE A 51 -10.98 7.71 -9.38
CA PHE A 51 -10.73 6.48 -8.62
C PHE A 51 -11.24 6.62 -7.18
N THR A 52 -12.56 6.60 -7.04
CA THR A 52 -13.25 6.85 -5.77
C THR A 52 -13.20 5.69 -4.80
N MET A 53 -12.76 4.51 -5.24
CA MET A 53 -12.71 3.30 -4.41
C MET A 53 -11.27 2.79 -4.26
N LEU A 54 -10.84 2.62 -3.03
CA LEU A 54 -9.70 1.77 -2.69
C LEU A 54 -10.23 0.35 -2.45
N LEU A 55 -9.97 -0.56 -3.39
CA LEU A 55 -10.43 -1.94 -3.30
C LEU A 55 -9.63 -2.74 -2.30
N ASP A 56 -8.30 -2.57 -2.33
CA ASP A 56 -7.38 -3.31 -1.49
C ASP A 56 -6.05 -2.57 -1.34
N LEU A 57 -5.36 -2.88 -0.26
CA LEU A 57 -4.03 -2.39 0.06
C LEU A 57 -3.27 -3.54 0.73
N THR A 58 -2.10 -3.87 0.21
CA THR A 58 -1.27 -4.93 0.78
C THR A 58 0.22 -4.64 0.62
N CYS A 59 1.05 -5.49 1.20
CA CYS A 59 2.50 -5.42 1.12
C CYS A 59 3.06 -6.74 0.60
N VAL A 60 4.11 -6.64 -0.21
CA VAL A 60 4.90 -7.79 -0.68
C VAL A 60 6.29 -7.70 -0.09
N ASP A 61 6.78 -8.79 0.52
CA ASP A 61 8.17 -8.94 0.97
C ASP A 61 8.95 -9.78 -0.04
N TYR A 62 9.97 -9.20 -0.66
CA TYR A 62 10.86 -9.87 -1.62
C TYR A 62 12.05 -10.57 -0.95
N GLY A 63 12.13 -10.56 0.37
CA GLY A 63 13.22 -11.18 1.12
C GLY A 63 14.52 -10.38 1.05
N GLY A 64 15.61 -10.98 0.54
CA GLY A 64 16.93 -10.34 0.48
C GLY A 64 17.13 -9.32 -0.65
N GLU A 65 16.14 -9.06 -1.49
CA GLU A 65 16.23 -8.09 -2.58
C GLU A 65 16.07 -6.65 -2.06
N ALA A 66 16.76 -5.71 -2.67
CA ALA A 66 16.63 -4.29 -2.33
C ALA A 66 16.04 -3.52 -3.52
N PRO A 67 15.00 -2.68 -3.30
CA PRO A 67 14.24 -2.48 -2.06
C PRO A 67 13.38 -3.70 -1.69
N ARG A 68 13.38 -4.07 -0.39
CA ARG A 68 12.82 -5.34 0.08
C ARG A 68 11.29 -5.41 0.03
N PHE A 69 10.61 -4.32 0.34
CA PHE A 69 9.16 -4.30 0.44
C PHE A 69 8.52 -3.50 -0.69
N GLU A 70 7.32 -3.91 -1.12
CA GLU A 70 6.53 -3.20 -2.10
C GLU A 70 5.09 -3.08 -1.59
N MET A 71 4.65 -1.84 -1.39
CA MET A 71 3.23 -1.55 -1.14
C MET A 71 2.45 -1.63 -2.44
N VAL A 72 1.29 -2.25 -2.40
CA VAL A 72 0.40 -2.42 -3.56
C VAL A 72 -0.99 -1.90 -3.20
N TYR A 73 -1.50 -0.97 -4.00
CA TYR A 73 -2.81 -0.35 -3.85
C TYR A 73 -3.65 -0.66 -5.07
N HIS A 74 -4.82 -1.21 -4.87
CA HIS A 74 -5.79 -1.48 -5.94
C HIS A 74 -6.90 -0.43 -5.90
N LEU A 75 -6.93 0.43 -6.92
CA LEU A 75 -7.91 1.48 -7.06
C LEU A 75 -8.94 1.14 -8.14
N PHE A 76 -10.17 1.60 -7.95
CA PHE A 76 -11.24 1.42 -8.91
C PHE A 76 -12.03 2.71 -9.14
N SER A 77 -12.27 3.00 -10.40
CA SER A 77 -13.15 4.06 -10.86
C SER A 77 -14.49 3.45 -11.29
N LEU A 78 -15.53 3.70 -10.51
CA LEU A 78 -16.86 3.17 -10.79
C LEU A 78 -17.46 3.81 -12.04
N SER A 79 -17.28 5.14 -12.21
CA SER A 79 -17.81 5.91 -13.34
C SER A 79 -17.19 5.49 -14.66
N ARG A 80 -15.93 5.08 -14.67
CA ARG A 80 -15.17 4.70 -15.87
C ARG A 80 -15.00 3.20 -16.04
N ASN A 81 -15.41 2.40 -15.05
CA ASN A 81 -15.21 0.95 -14.98
C ASN A 81 -13.76 0.55 -15.27
N ARG A 82 -12.81 1.23 -14.60
CA ARG A 82 -11.37 1.01 -14.78
C ARG A 82 -10.71 0.68 -13.45
N ARG A 83 -9.70 -0.19 -13.52
CA ARG A 83 -8.80 -0.53 -12.41
C ARG A 83 -7.43 0.08 -12.63
N LEU A 84 -6.80 0.47 -11.53
CA LEU A 84 -5.42 0.94 -11.52
C LEU A 84 -4.70 0.35 -10.31
N ARG A 85 -3.52 -0.18 -10.54
CA ARG A 85 -2.64 -0.67 -9.48
C ARG A 85 -1.50 0.33 -9.28
N ILE A 86 -1.39 0.86 -8.08
CA ILE A 86 -0.26 1.69 -7.66
C ILE A 86 0.69 0.85 -6.83
N LYS A 87 1.98 0.98 -7.07
CA LYS A 87 3.04 0.30 -6.33
C LYS A 87 4.04 1.32 -5.80
N ALA A 88 4.49 1.13 -4.57
CA ALA A 88 5.54 1.96 -3.98
C ALA A 88 6.54 1.05 -3.25
N ARG A 89 7.82 1.18 -3.60
CA ARG A 89 8.88 0.36 -3.01
C ARG A 89 9.43 0.99 -1.75
N LEU A 90 9.68 0.16 -0.73
CA LEU A 90 10.18 0.57 0.58
C LEU A 90 11.45 -0.21 0.91
N GLY A 91 12.46 0.51 1.41
CA GLY A 91 13.65 -0.11 1.99
C GLY A 91 13.39 -0.63 3.41
N GLU A 92 14.10 -1.66 3.80
CA GLU A 92 13.99 -2.22 5.16
C GLU A 92 14.39 -1.22 6.24
N SER A 93 15.38 -0.36 5.97
CA SER A 93 15.84 0.68 6.89
C SER A 93 14.87 1.86 7.04
N ASP A 94 13.94 2.02 6.11
CA ASP A 94 12.96 3.11 6.12
C ASP A 94 11.58 2.59 5.65
N LEU A 95 10.97 1.79 6.52
CA LEU A 95 9.70 1.12 6.28
C LEU A 95 8.52 2.03 6.68
N ARG A 96 8.48 3.22 6.09
CA ARG A 96 7.46 4.25 6.34
C ARG A 96 6.84 4.74 5.05
N ILE A 97 5.54 5.03 5.08
CA ILE A 97 4.78 5.56 3.97
C ILE A 97 3.59 6.37 4.47
N ALA A 98 3.12 7.34 3.68
CA ALA A 98 1.97 8.15 4.06
C ALA A 98 0.68 7.32 4.15
N SER A 99 -0.14 7.58 5.17
CA SER A 99 -1.47 7.00 5.30
C SER A 99 -2.44 7.60 4.27
N LEU A 100 -3.30 6.77 3.73
CA LEU A 100 -4.38 7.17 2.82
C LEU A 100 -5.76 7.26 3.51
N THR A 101 -5.82 7.22 4.83
CA THR A 101 -7.06 7.30 5.61
C THR A 101 -7.83 8.60 5.41
N SER A 102 -7.13 9.69 5.08
CA SER A 102 -7.73 10.98 4.72
C SER A 102 -8.48 10.95 3.38
N LEU A 103 -8.10 10.02 2.50
CA LEU A 103 -8.69 9.86 1.17
C LEU A 103 -9.77 8.78 1.15
N TRP A 104 -9.49 7.62 1.73
CA TRP A 104 -10.41 6.48 1.81
C TRP A 104 -10.50 5.96 3.24
N LYS A 105 -11.68 5.97 3.81
CA LYS A 105 -11.87 5.55 5.22
C LYS A 105 -11.54 4.08 5.48
N ASN A 106 -11.77 3.22 4.49
CA ASN A 106 -11.45 1.79 4.59
C ASN A 106 -9.92 1.51 4.62
N ALA A 107 -9.09 2.48 4.20
CA ALA A 107 -7.64 2.37 4.35
C ALA A 107 -7.22 2.15 5.80
N ASN A 108 -7.99 2.67 6.78
CA ASN A 108 -7.71 2.49 8.20
C ASN A 108 -7.46 1.01 8.57
N TRP A 109 -8.36 0.12 8.17
CA TRP A 109 -8.26 -1.30 8.49
C TRP A 109 -7.16 -2.00 7.70
N LEU A 110 -7.05 -1.70 6.40
CA LEU A 110 -6.06 -2.29 5.51
C LEU A 110 -4.63 -1.89 5.90
N GLU A 111 -4.41 -0.64 6.28
CA GLU A 111 -3.11 -0.15 6.77
C GLU A 111 -2.73 -0.79 8.10
N ARG A 112 -3.68 -0.96 9.03
CA ARG A 112 -3.45 -1.67 10.29
C ARG A 112 -3.11 -3.14 10.06
N GLU A 113 -3.74 -3.81 9.09
CA GLU A 113 -3.39 -5.17 8.70
C GLU A 113 -1.92 -5.26 8.24
N VAL A 114 -1.52 -4.39 7.32
CA VAL A 114 -0.15 -4.36 6.81
C VAL A 114 0.85 -3.99 7.91
N TYR A 115 0.51 -3.03 8.77
CA TYR A 115 1.33 -2.73 9.95
C TYR A 115 1.51 -3.94 10.85
N ASP A 116 0.44 -4.65 11.16
CA ASP A 116 0.45 -5.80 12.06
C ASP A 116 1.27 -6.97 11.50
N LEU A 117 1.15 -7.25 10.21
CA LEU A 117 1.73 -8.44 9.59
C LEU A 117 3.13 -8.22 8.98
N PHE A 118 3.47 -6.99 8.56
CA PHE A 118 4.74 -6.64 7.93
C PHE A 118 5.55 -5.58 8.69
N GLY A 119 4.92 -4.79 9.55
CA GLY A 119 5.58 -3.72 10.30
C GLY A 119 5.79 -2.43 9.51
N VAL A 120 5.03 -2.20 8.45
CA VAL A 120 5.04 -0.93 7.73
C VAL A 120 4.38 0.15 8.58
N HIS A 121 5.05 1.27 8.78
CA HIS A 121 4.51 2.40 9.54
C HIS A 121 3.82 3.40 8.61
N PHE A 122 2.53 3.67 8.87
CA PHE A 122 1.72 4.60 8.08
C PHE A 122 1.69 5.97 8.75
N GLU A 123 2.39 6.93 8.18
CA GLU A 123 2.47 8.31 8.70
C GLU A 123 1.13 9.04 8.55
N GLY A 124 0.64 9.61 9.64
CA GLY A 124 -0.66 10.28 9.68
C GLY A 124 -1.87 9.35 9.88
N HIS A 125 -1.64 8.06 10.12
CA HIS A 125 -2.73 7.16 10.50
C HIS A 125 -3.30 7.53 11.87
N PRO A 126 -4.64 7.61 12.03
CA PRO A 126 -5.25 8.11 13.27
C PRO A 126 -5.11 7.16 14.47
N ASP A 127 -4.98 5.84 14.23
CA ASP A 127 -4.93 4.83 15.29
C ASP A 127 -4.20 3.58 14.78
N LEU A 128 -2.87 3.67 14.64
CA LEU A 128 -2.04 2.60 14.11
C LEU A 128 -1.69 1.60 15.20
N ARG A 129 -2.52 0.59 15.35
CA ARG A 129 -2.34 -0.53 16.29
C ARG A 129 -2.59 -1.87 15.62
N ARG A 130 -2.10 -2.95 16.22
CA ARG A 130 -2.31 -4.30 15.69
C ARG A 130 -3.79 -4.63 15.53
N LEU A 131 -4.10 -5.47 14.55
CA LEU A 131 -5.46 -5.86 14.21
C LEU A 131 -5.74 -7.34 14.52
N PHE A 132 -4.87 -8.23 14.07
CA PHE A 132 -5.05 -9.68 14.16
C PHE A 132 -4.21 -10.32 15.27
N MET A 133 -3.00 -9.80 15.49
CA MET A 133 -2.12 -10.37 16.51
C MET A 133 -2.49 -9.86 17.89
N TYR A 134 -2.43 -10.74 18.87
CA TYR A 134 -2.72 -10.43 20.26
C TYR A 134 -1.66 -9.53 20.91
N ASP A 135 -2.02 -8.89 22.00
CA ASP A 135 -1.10 -8.06 22.79
C ASP A 135 0.06 -8.92 23.30
N GLY A 136 1.29 -8.46 23.04
CA GLY A 136 2.50 -9.19 23.38
C GLY A 136 3.03 -10.11 22.29
N PHE A 137 2.37 -10.18 21.12
CA PHE A 137 2.92 -10.89 19.97
C PHE A 137 4.20 -10.20 19.49
N GLU A 138 5.28 -10.96 19.35
CA GLU A 138 6.58 -10.45 18.95
C GLU A 138 6.87 -10.74 17.47
N GLY A 139 7.21 -9.69 16.73
CA GLY A 139 7.58 -9.75 15.32
C GLY A 139 6.41 -9.57 14.35
N TYR A 140 6.69 -9.85 13.08
CA TYR A 140 5.77 -9.62 11.96
C TYR A 140 5.66 -10.91 11.15
N PRO A 141 4.54 -11.64 11.26
CA PRO A 141 4.47 -13.04 10.84
C PRO A 141 4.47 -13.26 9.31
N LEU A 142 4.18 -12.24 8.50
CA LEU A 142 4.23 -12.38 7.04
C LEU A 142 5.56 -11.97 6.42
N ARG A 143 6.52 -11.49 7.21
CA ARG A 143 7.87 -11.29 6.69
C ARG A 143 8.54 -12.62 6.37
N LYS A 144 9.31 -12.66 5.29
CA LYS A 144 10.04 -13.84 4.81
C LYS A 144 11.08 -14.36 5.82
N ASP A 145 11.63 -13.49 6.64
CA ASP A 145 12.60 -13.82 7.69
C ASP A 145 11.97 -14.19 9.04
N TYR A 146 10.64 -14.14 9.15
CA TYR A 146 9.94 -14.61 10.34
C TYR A 146 10.02 -16.15 10.43
N PRO A 147 10.55 -16.72 11.54
CA PRO A 147 10.75 -18.17 11.66
C PRO A 147 9.41 -18.93 11.70
N LEU A 148 9.21 -19.85 10.77
CA LEU A 148 7.98 -20.65 10.66
C LEU A 148 7.64 -21.42 11.97
N ARG A 149 8.66 -21.86 12.71
CA ARG A 149 8.48 -22.64 13.94
C ARG A 149 8.69 -21.82 15.20
N ARG A 150 8.66 -20.50 15.14
CA ARG A 150 8.80 -19.64 16.32
C ARG A 150 7.61 -19.84 17.25
N ARG A 151 7.89 -20.22 18.50
CA ARG A 151 6.88 -20.26 19.55
C ARG A 151 6.73 -18.86 20.13
N GLN A 152 5.49 -18.41 20.23
CA GLN A 152 5.12 -17.16 20.91
C GLN A 152 4.84 -17.43 22.39
N PRO A 153 4.93 -16.42 23.27
CA PRO A 153 4.48 -16.52 24.64
C PRO A 153 3.03 -16.99 24.71
N LEU A 154 2.76 -17.92 25.64
CA LEU A 154 1.38 -18.37 25.89
C LEU A 154 0.57 -17.25 26.53
N ILE A 155 -0.59 -16.95 25.95
CA ILE A 155 -1.58 -16.08 26.58
C ILE A 155 -2.20 -16.83 27.74
N ARG A 156 -2.09 -16.29 28.96
CA ARG A 156 -2.86 -16.81 30.08
C ARG A 156 -4.31 -16.36 29.91
N LEU A 157 -5.24 -17.33 29.90
CA LEU A 157 -6.65 -17.02 30.00
C LEU A 157 -6.87 -16.28 31.32
N LYS A 158 -7.56 -15.16 31.29
CA LYS A 158 -8.03 -14.52 32.51
C LYS A 158 -9.14 -15.43 33.09
N GLU A 159 -8.92 -15.92 34.30
CA GLU A 159 -9.96 -16.61 35.09
C GLU A 159 -11.09 -15.64 35.44
#